data_518a668c6fde93d74d027c890f419549
#
_entry.id   518a668c6fde93d74d027c890f419549
#
_cell.length_a   1.000
_cell.length_b   1.000
_cell.length_c   1.000
_cell.angle_alpha   90.00
_cell.angle_beta   90.00
_cell.angle_gamma   90.00
#
_symmetry.space_group_name_H-M   'P 1'
#
loop_
_entity.id
_entity.type
_entity.pdbx_description
1 polymer ?
#
loop_
_entity_poly.entity_id
_entity_poly.type
_entity_poly.pdbx_seq_one_letter_code
_entity_poly.pdbx_strand_id
1 'polypeptide(L)'
;MKYKKGKLWKIPTLVVCAVLFGLLAADISGSYVTAPIDVAAYHILRSFESSAATGFFKIMTNMVHPVVLLVISLSMIHILKQRKYFIALLGNLILTVLLNVAIKGSFMRIRPPQEMHLVMESGYSFPSGHAMVAASFYGFLAYMLKQADLKKSQRYALTVLNALIVFLVGCSRIYLGVHYATDVIGGFCVSVMYLILYTEVISHYFAAEALDAAHHHLDVKQELVLSFAYAFRGIFDGIKNERNMMIHYSVVVLVVVFGVTLKLTVTEWSICLILCGMVIALEQVNTAIEAVVDLVTEEHKELARLAKDTAAGAVLVAAITAAIVGGLIFFPKLAQLFGL
;
A
#
# COMPACT_ATOMS: atom_id res chain seq x y z
N MET A 1 23.75 6.28 22.79
CA MET A 1 22.88 7.39 23.29
C MET A 1 22.41 8.39 22.23
N LYS A 2 22.60 8.15 20.92
CA LYS A 2 22.16 9.04 19.79
C LYS A 2 20.75 8.76 19.26
N TYR A 3 20.06 7.72 19.72
CA TYR A 3 18.77 7.25 19.16
C TYR A 3 17.50 7.99 19.67
N LYS A 4 17.60 8.82 20.74
CA LYS A 4 16.41 9.41 21.38
C LYS A 4 15.88 10.71 20.73
N LYS A 5 16.66 11.46 19.96
CA LYS A 5 16.22 12.77 19.42
C LYS A 5 15.28 12.67 18.18
N GLY A 6 15.27 11.55 17.47
CA GLY A 6 14.45 11.37 16.23
C GLY A 6 12.98 11.03 16.45
N LYS A 7 12.53 10.68 17.65
CA LYS A 7 11.17 10.17 17.92
C LYS A 7 10.17 11.23 18.44
N LEU A 8 10.66 12.35 18.95
CA LEU A 8 9.81 13.35 19.64
C LEU A 8 8.76 14.02 18.73
N TRP A 9 9.01 14.15 17.44
CA TRP A 9 8.07 14.76 16.49
C TRP A 9 6.92 13.82 16.06
N LYS A 10 7.11 12.49 16.16
CA LYS A 10 6.13 11.50 15.68
C LYS A 10 4.80 11.57 16.44
N ILE A 11 4.85 11.64 17.77
CA ILE A 11 3.66 11.68 18.63
C ILE A 11 2.83 12.95 18.37
N PRO A 12 3.39 14.17 18.40
CA PRO A 12 2.64 15.38 18.06
C PRO A 12 2.02 15.31 16.65
N THR A 13 2.77 14.81 15.67
CA THR A 13 2.25 14.67 14.28
C THR A 13 1.09 13.68 14.21
N LEU A 14 1.19 12.53 14.89
CA LEU A 14 0.08 11.57 14.98
C LEU A 14 -1.16 12.21 15.60
N VAL A 15 -1.00 12.93 16.72
CA VAL A 15 -2.11 13.60 17.41
C VAL A 15 -2.74 14.66 16.51
N VAL A 16 -1.95 15.52 15.88
CA VAL A 16 -2.46 16.55 14.98
C VAL A 16 -3.22 15.95 13.80
N CYS A 17 -2.64 14.93 13.14
CA CYS A 17 -3.32 14.27 12.02
C CYS A 17 -4.59 13.53 12.46
N ALA A 18 -4.58 12.88 13.63
CA ALA A 18 -5.75 12.19 14.16
C ALA A 18 -6.88 13.18 14.52
N VAL A 19 -6.54 14.28 15.18
CA VAL A 19 -7.52 15.33 15.52
C VAL A 19 -8.08 15.96 14.26
N LEU A 20 -7.23 16.35 13.31
CA LEU A 20 -7.67 16.94 12.05
C LEU A 20 -8.55 15.99 11.25
N PHE A 21 -8.14 14.73 11.13
CA PHE A 21 -8.97 13.71 10.46
C PHE A 21 -10.31 13.50 11.19
N GLY A 22 -10.30 13.42 12.51
CA GLY A 22 -11.51 13.28 13.32
C GLY A 22 -12.48 14.45 13.15
N LEU A 23 -11.98 15.69 13.13
CA LEU A 23 -12.78 16.90 12.87
C LEU A 23 -13.40 16.87 11.46
N LEU A 24 -12.62 16.52 10.43
CA LEU A 24 -13.12 16.39 9.06
C LEU A 24 -14.17 15.28 8.95
N ALA A 25 -13.93 14.13 9.58
CA ALA A 25 -14.84 13.01 9.60
C ALA A 25 -16.18 13.35 10.28
N ALA A 26 -16.13 14.04 11.40
CA ALA A 26 -17.33 14.52 12.12
C ALA A 26 -18.11 15.55 11.29
N ASP A 27 -17.41 16.48 10.64
CA ASP A 27 -18.02 17.51 9.80
C ASP A 27 -18.75 16.91 8.58
N ILE A 28 -18.09 15.96 7.90
CA ILE A 28 -18.67 15.24 6.75
C ILE A 28 -19.93 14.46 7.15
N SER A 29 -20.01 14.00 8.40
CA SER A 29 -21.13 13.19 8.90
C SER A 29 -22.35 14.03 9.33
N GLY A 30 -22.24 15.36 9.42
CA GLY A 30 -23.38 16.12 9.92
C GLY A 30 -23.42 17.63 9.73
N SER A 31 -22.32 18.37 9.86
CA SER A 31 -22.39 19.84 9.99
C SER A 31 -21.97 20.62 8.75
N TYR A 32 -21.17 20.05 7.87
CA TYR A 32 -20.66 20.68 6.62
C TYR A 32 -20.04 22.07 6.82
N VAL A 33 -19.47 22.35 7.98
CA VAL A 33 -18.81 23.63 8.31
C VAL A 33 -17.61 23.89 7.39
N THR A 34 -16.97 22.84 6.90
CA THR A 34 -15.84 22.93 5.97
C THR A 34 -16.22 23.15 4.51
N ALA A 35 -17.51 23.16 4.17
CA ALA A 35 -17.98 23.39 2.80
C ALA A 35 -17.41 24.68 2.15
N PRO A 36 -17.26 25.83 2.85
CA PRO A 36 -16.62 27.01 2.28
C PRO A 36 -15.18 26.79 1.86
N ILE A 37 -14.42 25.95 2.58
CA ILE A 37 -13.03 25.58 2.23
C ILE A 37 -13.01 24.77 0.95
N ASP A 38 -13.91 23.80 0.80
CA ASP A 38 -14.04 22.97 -0.40
C ASP A 38 -14.37 23.82 -1.63
N VAL A 39 -15.32 24.74 -1.49
CA VAL A 39 -15.73 25.66 -2.55
C VAL A 39 -14.59 26.63 -2.93
N ALA A 40 -13.94 27.24 -1.95
CA ALA A 40 -12.83 28.17 -2.19
C ALA A 40 -11.65 27.48 -2.89
N ALA A 41 -11.25 26.30 -2.42
CA ALA A 41 -10.16 25.53 -3.02
C ALA A 41 -10.47 25.12 -4.47
N TYR A 42 -11.70 24.72 -4.76
CA TYR A 42 -12.14 24.43 -6.11
C TYR A 42 -12.05 25.66 -7.01
N HIS A 43 -12.61 26.80 -6.60
CA HIS A 43 -12.57 28.02 -7.41
C HIS A 43 -11.16 28.54 -7.64
N ILE A 44 -10.29 28.50 -6.62
CA ILE A 44 -8.87 28.89 -6.77
C ILE A 44 -8.18 28.02 -7.82
N LEU A 45 -8.33 26.70 -7.76
CA LEU A 45 -7.68 25.82 -8.73
C LEU A 45 -8.29 25.90 -10.11
N ARG A 46 -9.60 26.07 -10.22
CA ARG A 46 -10.31 26.22 -11.50
C ARG A 46 -10.12 27.58 -12.14
N SER A 47 -9.69 28.61 -11.41
CA SER A 47 -9.33 29.91 -12.01
C SER A 47 -8.18 29.79 -13.02
N PHE A 48 -7.36 28.75 -12.93
CA PHE A 48 -6.28 28.43 -13.91
C PHE A 48 -6.76 27.52 -15.05
N GLU A 49 -8.08 27.34 -15.24
CA GLU A 49 -8.60 26.41 -16.24
C GLU A 49 -8.16 26.79 -17.65
N SER A 50 -7.47 25.86 -18.29
CA SER A 50 -7.02 25.90 -19.66
C SER A 50 -6.77 24.48 -20.17
N SER A 51 -6.69 24.30 -21.48
CA SER A 51 -6.33 22.99 -22.06
C SER A 51 -4.98 22.51 -21.56
N ALA A 52 -3.99 23.41 -21.44
CA ALA A 52 -2.66 23.08 -20.92
C ALA A 52 -2.68 22.68 -19.44
N ALA A 53 -3.39 23.44 -18.59
CA ALA A 53 -3.52 23.13 -17.18
C ALA A 53 -4.27 21.80 -16.96
N THR A 54 -5.32 21.56 -17.73
CA THR A 54 -6.06 20.29 -17.69
C THR A 54 -5.17 19.11 -18.09
N GLY A 55 -4.38 19.25 -19.15
CA GLY A 55 -3.37 18.26 -19.56
C GLY A 55 -2.36 17.99 -18.46
N PHE A 56 -1.82 19.07 -17.85
CA PHE A 56 -0.87 18.96 -16.75
C PHE A 56 -1.45 18.21 -15.54
N PHE A 57 -2.66 18.57 -15.09
CA PHE A 57 -3.27 17.88 -13.93
C PHE A 57 -3.70 16.44 -14.24
N LYS A 58 -4.04 16.11 -15.49
CA LYS A 58 -4.21 14.71 -15.92
C LYS A 58 -2.91 13.92 -15.87
N ILE A 59 -1.77 14.52 -16.21
CA ILE A 59 -0.45 13.88 -16.04
C ILE A 59 -0.16 13.69 -14.54
N MET A 60 -0.38 14.72 -13.73
CA MET A 60 -0.11 14.62 -12.28
C MET A 60 -0.96 13.54 -11.58
N THR A 61 -2.26 13.44 -11.91
CA THR A 61 -3.09 12.38 -11.33
C THR A 61 -2.63 10.98 -11.74
N ASN A 62 -2.03 10.82 -12.93
CA ASN A 62 -1.49 9.56 -13.41
C ASN A 62 -0.15 9.16 -12.75
N MET A 63 0.47 10.02 -11.97
CA MET A 63 1.65 9.65 -11.17
C MET A 63 1.37 8.55 -10.15
N VAL A 64 0.11 8.31 -9.80
CA VAL A 64 -0.33 7.19 -8.95
C VAL A 64 -0.99 6.06 -9.74
N HIS A 65 -0.89 6.08 -11.07
CA HIS A 65 -1.37 4.97 -11.90
C HIS A 65 -0.56 3.70 -11.57
N PRO A 66 -1.20 2.52 -11.41
CA PRO A 66 -0.53 1.28 -10.99
C PRO A 66 0.72 0.94 -11.79
N VAL A 67 0.71 1.16 -13.12
CA VAL A 67 1.87 0.91 -13.98
C VAL A 67 3.05 1.82 -13.62
N VAL A 68 2.80 3.12 -13.37
CA VAL A 68 3.84 4.08 -12.98
C VAL A 68 4.45 3.68 -11.65
N LEU A 69 3.62 3.33 -10.65
CA LEU A 69 4.07 2.91 -9.34
C LEU A 69 4.88 1.60 -9.42
N LEU A 70 4.47 0.66 -10.27
CA LEU A 70 5.20 -0.60 -10.49
C LEU A 70 6.58 -0.33 -11.12
N VAL A 71 6.65 0.50 -12.16
CA VAL A 71 7.93 0.87 -12.80
C VAL A 71 8.87 1.53 -11.81
N ILE A 72 8.39 2.47 -11.01
CA ILE A 72 9.19 3.10 -9.95
C ILE A 72 9.66 2.06 -8.92
N SER A 73 8.77 1.17 -8.50
CA SER A 73 9.10 0.12 -7.52
C SER A 73 10.18 -0.84 -8.04
N LEU A 74 10.09 -1.26 -9.30
CA LEU A 74 11.10 -2.10 -9.95
C LEU A 74 12.45 -1.37 -10.08
N SER A 75 12.43 -0.08 -10.42
CA SER A 75 13.64 0.74 -10.51
C SER A 75 14.37 0.82 -9.14
N MET A 76 13.64 0.74 -8.03
CA MET A 76 14.23 0.75 -6.68
C MET A 76 15.08 -0.51 -6.40
N ILE A 77 14.81 -1.64 -7.03
CA ILE A 77 15.67 -2.84 -6.93
C ILE A 77 17.09 -2.54 -7.41
N HIS A 78 17.21 -1.82 -8.52
CA HIS A 78 18.52 -1.45 -9.09
C HIS A 78 19.23 -0.37 -8.27
N ILE A 79 18.47 0.64 -7.78
CA ILE A 79 19.02 1.77 -7.02
C ILE A 79 19.51 1.33 -5.64
N LEU A 80 18.72 0.53 -4.93
CA LEU A 80 19.01 0.11 -3.57
C LEU A 80 19.73 -1.25 -3.49
N LYS A 81 19.84 -1.96 -4.62
CA LYS A 81 20.50 -3.27 -4.75
C LYS A 81 19.99 -4.35 -3.78
N GLN A 82 18.79 -4.18 -3.20
CA GLN A 82 18.21 -5.09 -2.22
C GLN A 82 16.71 -5.26 -2.47
N ARG A 83 16.28 -6.50 -2.69
CA ARG A 83 14.87 -6.86 -2.98
C ARG A 83 13.91 -6.50 -1.86
N LYS A 84 14.37 -6.48 -0.59
CA LYS A 84 13.55 -6.15 0.57
C LYS A 84 12.86 -4.78 0.47
N TYR A 85 13.50 -3.80 -0.15
CA TYR A 85 12.92 -2.47 -0.32
C TYR A 85 11.77 -2.45 -1.33
N PHE A 86 11.90 -3.24 -2.40
CA PHE A 86 10.81 -3.44 -3.36
C PHE A 86 9.58 -4.06 -2.68
N ILE A 87 9.79 -5.11 -1.89
CA ILE A 87 8.73 -5.80 -1.17
C ILE A 87 8.05 -4.87 -0.15
N ALA A 88 8.85 -4.09 0.60
CA ALA A 88 8.32 -3.10 1.53
C ALA A 88 7.50 -2.02 0.80
N LEU A 89 7.89 -1.60 -0.41
CA LEU A 89 7.16 -0.63 -1.21
C LEU A 89 5.83 -1.19 -1.72
N LEU A 90 5.81 -2.43 -2.19
CA LEU A 90 4.56 -3.13 -2.58
C LEU A 90 3.63 -3.35 -1.39
N GLY A 91 4.16 -3.80 -0.26
CA GLY A 91 3.39 -3.95 0.98
C GLY A 91 2.76 -2.64 1.43
N ASN A 92 3.51 -1.53 1.35
CA ASN A 92 2.99 -0.19 1.60
C ASN A 92 1.80 0.14 0.68
N LEU A 93 1.93 -0.13 -0.62
CA LEU A 93 0.90 0.16 -1.60
C LEU A 93 -0.37 -0.66 -1.34
N ILE A 94 -0.23 -1.96 -1.14
CA ILE A 94 -1.35 -2.88 -0.86
C ILE A 94 -2.10 -2.42 0.40
N LEU A 95 -1.39 -2.22 1.50
CA LEU A 95 -2.01 -1.79 2.77
C LEU A 95 -2.68 -0.43 2.66
N THR A 96 -2.12 0.50 1.88
CA THR A 96 -2.75 1.81 1.62
C THR A 96 -4.07 1.67 0.88
N VAL A 97 -4.12 0.82 -0.15
CA VAL A 97 -5.36 0.56 -0.91
C VAL A 97 -6.42 -0.07 -0.02
N LEU A 98 -6.05 -1.08 0.77
CA LEU A 98 -6.95 -1.75 1.72
C LEU A 98 -7.53 -0.76 2.74
N LEU A 99 -6.66 0.06 3.33
CA LEU A 99 -7.06 1.08 4.29
C LEU A 99 -8.01 2.10 3.67
N ASN A 100 -7.74 2.55 2.43
CA ASN A 100 -8.61 3.47 1.72
C ASN A 100 -10.01 2.88 1.46
N VAL A 101 -10.08 1.62 1.00
CA VAL A 101 -11.35 0.93 0.75
C VAL A 101 -12.16 0.81 2.05
N ALA A 102 -11.52 0.40 3.15
CA ALA A 102 -12.17 0.27 4.45
C ALA A 102 -12.76 1.61 4.94
N ILE A 103 -11.97 2.68 4.91
CA ILE A 103 -12.40 4.00 5.37
C ILE A 103 -13.51 4.56 4.46
N LYS A 104 -13.40 4.41 3.14
CA LYS A 104 -14.44 4.85 2.19
C LYS A 104 -15.80 4.19 2.46
N GLY A 105 -15.79 2.90 2.76
CA GLY A 105 -17.00 2.16 3.12
C GLY A 105 -17.66 2.65 4.41
N SER A 106 -16.88 3.23 5.34
CA SER A 106 -17.40 3.74 6.61
C SER A 106 -18.07 5.13 6.48
N PHE A 107 -17.55 6.00 5.61
CA PHE A 107 -18.06 7.39 5.50
C PHE A 107 -19.04 7.61 4.34
N MET A 108 -18.96 6.85 3.27
CA MET A 108 -19.85 6.87 2.09
C MET A 108 -20.16 8.28 1.55
N ARG A 109 -19.21 9.23 1.67
CA ARG A 109 -19.38 10.61 1.19
C ARG A 109 -19.61 10.64 -0.32
N ILE A 110 -20.65 11.36 -0.76
CA ILE A 110 -20.93 11.57 -2.18
C ILE A 110 -19.89 12.52 -2.79
N ARG A 111 -19.48 12.25 -4.02
CA ARG A 111 -18.52 13.09 -4.78
C ARG A 111 -19.15 14.43 -5.17
N PRO A 112 -18.31 15.43 -5.55
CA PRO A 112 -18.80 16.62 -6.24
C PRO A 112 -19.72 16.28 -7.42
N PRO A 113 -20.65 17.18 -7.81
CA PRO A 113 -21.54 16.97 -8.95
C PRO A 113 -20.78 16.61 -10.24
N GLN A 114 -21.39 15.75 -11.07
CA GLN A 114 -20.72 15.24 -12.29
C GLN A 114 -20.39 16.33 -13.30
N GLU A 115 -21.17 17.43 -13.30
CA GLU A 115 -20.90 18.60 -14.16
C GLU A 115 -19.56 19.27 -13.88
N MET A 116 -19.00 19.05 -12.68
CA MET A 116 -17.68 19.56 -12.31
C MET A 116 -16.53 18.66 -12.77
N HIS A 117 -16.82 17.43 -13.18
CA HIS A 117 -15.82 16.41 -13.46
C HIS A 117 -15.16 16.60 -14.84
N LEU A 118 -13.84 16.71 -14.87
CA LEU A 118 -13.03 16.66 -16.09
C LEU A 118 -12.47 15.25 -16.40
N VAL A 119 -12.75 14.29 -15.54
CA VAL A 119 -12.41 12.87 -15.69
C VAL A 119 -13.51 12.02 -15.07
N MET A 120 -13.69 10.81 -15.57
CA MET A 120 -14.68 9.89 -14.99
C MET A 120 -14.15 9.25 -13.70
N GLU A 121 -14.92 9.35 -12.64
CA GLU A 121 -14.66 8.72 -11.36
C GLU A 121 -15.94 8.21 -10.71
N SER A 122 -15.87 7.10 -9.99
CA SER A 122 -17.02 6.47 -9.34
C SER A 122 -16.73 6.12 -7.88
N GLY A 123 -17.77 5.70 -7.16
CA GLY A 123 -17.66 5.34 -5.74
C GLY A 123 -17.59 6.56 -4.82
N TYR A 124 -17.30 6.33 -3.54
CA TYR A 124 -17.30 7.35 -2.50
C TYR A 124 -16.11 8.30 -2.59
N SER A 125 -16.31 9.52 -2.05
CA SER A 125 -15.33 10.60 -2.16
C SER A 125 -14.29 10.57 -1.05
N PHE A 126 -14.68 10.43 0.22
CA PHE A 126 -13.80 10.58 1.38
C PHE A 126 -13.28 9.24 1.91
N PRO A 127 -11.98 9.18 2.22
CA PRO A 127 -10.91 10.08 1.82
C PRO A 127 -10.44 9.83 0.37
N SER A 128 -9.72 10.81 -0.22
CA SER A 128 -9.21 10.68 -1.58
C SER A 128 -8.17 9.57 -1.72
N GLY A 129 -8.48 8.55 -2.53
CA GLY A 129 -7.57 7.41 -2.76
C GLY A 129 -6.28 7.81 -3.46
N HIS A 130 -6.34 8.69 -4.47
CA HIS A 130 -5.16 9.21 -5.14
C HIS A 130 -4.25 9.98 -4.17
N ALA A 131 -4.81 10.81 -3.29
CA ALA A 131 -4.06 11.53 -2.27
C ALA A 131 -3.39 10.55 -1.28
N MET A 132 -4.14 9.52 -0.84
CA MET A 132 -3.60 8.50 0.06
C MET A 132 -2.45 7.72 -0.59
N VAL A 133 -2.64 7.23 -1.81
CA VAL A 133 -1.59 6.47 -2.53
C VAL A 133 -0.37 7.36 -2.79
N ALA A 134 -0.57 8.61 -3.24
CA ALA A 134 0.54 9.52 -3.47
C ALA A 134 1.34 9.76 -2.18
N ALA A 135 0.69 10.13 -1.09
CA ALA A 135 1.36 10.43 0.16
C ALA A 135 2.06 9.20 0.75
N SER A 136 1.41 8.03 0.74
CA SER A 136 1.99 6.80 1.26
C SER A 136 3.16 6.31 0.40
N PHE A 137 3.01 6.24 -0.90
CA PHE A 137 4.04 5.72 -1.80
C PHE A 137 5.25 6.64 -1.88
N TYR A 138 5.06 7.90 -2.27
CA TYR A 138 6.16 8.85 -2.42
C TYR A 138 6.76 9.26 -1.07
N GLY A 139 5.96 9.27 0.00
CA GLY A 139 6.44 9.47 1.36
C GLY A 139 7.34 8.33 1.83
N PHE A 140 6.96 7.07 1.57
CA PHE A 140 7.79 5.92 1.87
C PHE A 140 9.03 5.86 0.97
N LEU A 141 8.90 6.23 -0.30
CA LEU A 141 10.04 6.36 -1.21
C LEU A 141 11.07 7.37 -0.67
N ALA A 142 10.62 8.55 -0.20
CA ALA A 142 11.49 9.53 0.44
C ALA A 142 12.18 8.99 1.72
N TYR A 143 11.47 8.16 2.49
CA TYR A 143 12.07 7.46 3.64
C TYR A 143 13.19 6.50 3.20
N MET A 144 12.96 5.73 2.14
CA MET A 144 13.93 4.77 1.60
C MET A 144 15.18 5.45 1.02
N LEU A 145 15.09 6.68 0.51
CA LEU A 145 16.24 7.45 0.03
C LEU A 145 17.33 7.68 1.10
N LYS A 146 17.00 7.52 2.39
CA LYS A 146 17.99 7.54 3.49
C LYS A 146 18.96 6.35 3.43
N GLN A 147 18.54 5.25 2.81
CA GLN A 147 19.31 4.02 2.69
C GLN A 147 20.11 3.96 1.37
N ALA A 148 19.82 4.87 0.43
CA ALA A 148 20.53 4.94 -0.85
C ALA A 148 21.87 5.65 -0.70
N ASP A 149 22.85 5.19 -1.46
CA ASP A 149 24.18 5.84 -1.55
C ASP A 149 24.09 7.10 -2.44
N LEU A 150 23.52 8.15 -1.87
CA LEU A 150 23.26 9.43 -2.52
C LEU A 150 23.94 10.57 -1.78
N LYS A 151 24.45 11.56 -2.52
CA LYS A 151 24.90 12.83 -1.92
C LYS A 151 23.75 13.52 -1.19
N LYS A 152 24.04 14.24 -0.11
CA LYS A 152 23.03 14.96 0.69
C LYS A 152 22.15 15.88 -0.16
N SER A 153 22.72 16.57 -1.15
CA SER A 153 21.96 17.44 -2.07
C SER A 153 21.00 16.66 -2.95
N GLN A 154 21.41 15.51 -3.50
CA GLN A 154 20.54 14.65 -4.31
C GLN A 154 19.38 14.09 -3.49
N ARG A 155 19.67 13.61 -2.27
CA ARG A 155 18.64 13.13 -1.35
C ARG A 155 17.63 14.21 -1.01
N TYR A 156 18.10 15.43 -0.73
CA TYR A 156 17.21 16.57 -0.48
C TYR A 156 16.36 16.89 -1.70
N ALA A 157 16.94 17.02 -2.88
CA ALA A 157 16.22 17.32 -4.12
C ALA A 157 15.13 16.26 -4.42
N LEU A 158 15.46 14.96 -4.29
CA LEU A 158 14.49 13.89 -4.50
C LEU A 158 13.39 13.88 -3.44
N THR A 159 13.70 14.21 -2.19
CA THR A 159 12.68 14.33 -1.13
C THR A 159 11.72 15.48 -1.43
N VAL A 160 12.24 16.64 -1.87
CA VAL A 160 11.40 17.78 -2.29
C VAL A 160 10.56 17.43 -3.50
N LEU A 161 11.15 16.75 -4.50
CA LEU A 161 10.41 16.29 -5.68
C LEU A 161 9.26 15.36 -5.30
N ASN A 162 9.49 14.38 -4.43
CA ASN A 162 8.44 13.48 -3.93
C ASN A 162 7.32 14.28 -3.23
N ALA A 163 7.66 15.23 -2.36
CA ALA A 163 6.68 16.07 -1.69
C ALA A 163 5.87 16.93 -2.68
N LEU A 164 6.53 17.46 -3.72
CA LEU A 164 5.87 18.22 -4.78
C LEU A 164 4.89 17.36 -5.58
N ILE A 165 5.28 16.12 -5.94
CA ILE A 165 4.39 15.16 -6.61
C ILE A 165 3.15 14.90 -5.75
N VAL A 166 3.32 14.61 -4.45
CA VAL A 166 2.22 14.39 -3.52
C VAL A 166 1.25 15.57 -3.51
N PHE A 167 1.78 16.77 -3.38
CA PHE A 167 0.98 18.01 -3.37
C PHE A 167 0.22 18.20 -4.68
N LEU A 168 0.90 18.05 -5.83
CA LEU A 168 0.31 18.22 -7.15
C LEU A 168 -0.73 17.15 -7.48
N VAL A 169 -0.53 15.90 -7.03
CA VAL A 169 -1.56 14.87 -7.14
C VAL A 169 -2.79 15.27 -6.32
N GLY A 170 -2.63 15.77 -5.09
CA GLY A 170 -3.74 16.28 -4.29
C GLY A 170 -4.49 17.41 -5.00
N CYS A 171 -3.79 18.43 -5.48
CA CYS A 171 -4.35 19.53 -6.25
C CYS A 171 -5.08 19.06 -7.51
N SER A 172 -4.54 18.05 -8.20
CA SER A 172 -5.15 17.50 -9.41
C SER A 172 -6.56 16.95 -9.15
N ARG A 173 -6.82 16.35 -7.98
CA ARG A 173 -8.12 15.77 -7.65
C ARG A 173 -9.20 16.83 -7.44
N ILE A 174 -8.81 17.97 -6.88
CA ILE A 174 -9.69 19.13 -6.69
C ILE A 174 -9.90 19.83 -8.04
N TYR A 175 -8.83 20.09 -8.79
CA TYR A 175 -8.91 20.72 -10.11
C TYR A 175 -9.79 19.92 -11.09
N LEU A 176 -9.63 18.60 -11.12
CA LEU A 176 -10.41 17.71 -11.98
C LEU A 176 -11.88 17.54 -11.49
N GLY A 177 -12.26 18.18 -10.38
CA GLY A 177 -13.63 18.24 -9.87
C GLY A 177 -14.16 16.95 -9.26
N VAL A 178 -13.29 15.97 -8.98
CA VAL A 178 -13.70 14.61 -8.55
C VAL A 178 -13.59 14.37 -7.04
N HIS A 179 -12.96 15.30 -6.31
CA HIS A 179 -12.81 15.28 -4.86
C HIS A 179 -12.92 16.70 -4.28
N TYR A 180 -13.40 16.77 -3.07
CA TYR A 180 -13.34 17.97 -2.25
C TYR A 180 -11.93 18.16 -1.66
N ALA A 181 -11.56 19.39 -1.30
CA ALA A 181 -10.27 19.67 -0.66
C ALA A 181 -10.13 18.91 0.67
N THR A 182 -11.20 18.80 1.42
CA THR A 182 -11.29 18.07 2.67
C THR A 182 -11.05 16.56 2.49
N ASP A 183 -11.44 15.96 1.36
CA ASP A 183 -11.12 14.56 1.03
C ASP A 183 -9.61 14.35 0.86
N VAL A 184 -8.96 15.32 0.22
CA VAL A 184 -7.50 15.29 -0.03
C VAL A 184 -6.73 15.46 1.28
N ILE A 185 -7.13 16.44 2.11
CA ILE A 185 -6.52 16.67 3.42
C ILE A 185 -6.71 15.46 4.34
N GLY A 186 -7.93 14.90 4.39
CA GLY A 186 -8.21 13.66 5.12
C GLY A 186 -7.35 12.50 4.66
N GLY A 187 -7.17 12.35 3.32
CA GLY A 187 -6.29 11.36 2.74
C GLY A 187 -4.82 11.54 3.16
N PHE A 188 -4.33 12.78 3.19
CA PHE A 188 -2.97 13.07 3.67
C PHE A 188 -2.81 12.78 5.17
N CYS A 189 -3.78 13.14 5.99
CA CYS A 189 -3.74 12.85 7.44
C CYS A 189 -3.65 11.34 7.71
N VAL A 190 -4.51 10.54 7.07
CA VAL A 190 -4.48 9.07 7.20
C VAL A 190 -3.13 8.52 6.74
N SER A 191 -2.63 8.99 5.60
CA SER A 191 -1.36 8.51 5.06
C SER A 191 -0.17 8.84 5.95
N VAL A 192 -0.13 10.03 6.55
CA VAL A 192 0.94 10.42 7.48
C VAL A 192 0.90 9.54 8.73
N MET A 193 -0.27 9.33 9.33
CA MET A 193 -0.42 8.44 10.49
C MET A 193 0.02 7.01 10.14
N TYR A 194 -0.47 6.49 9.03
CA TYR A 194 -0.12 5.17 8.52
C TYR A 194 1.39 5.05 8.27
N LEU A 195 2.03 6.02 7.59
CA LEU A 195 3.46 5.99 7.30
C LEU A 195 4.34 6.02 8.56
N ILE A 196 3.94 6.76 9.59
CA ILE A 196 4.67 6.77 10.85
C ILE A 196 4.68 5.37 11.46
N LEU A 197 3.55 4.67 11.46
CA LEU A 197 3.43 3.31 11.97
C LEU A 197 4.18 2.33 11.06
N TYR A 198 3.95 2.39 9.75
CA TYR A 198 4.57 1.51 8.77
C TYR A 198 6.09 1.62 8.77
N THR A 199 6.64 2.84 8.77
CA THR A 199 8.10 3.04 8.82
C THR A 199 8.71 2.60 10.15
N GLU A 200 7.98 2.64 11.25
CA GLU A 200 8.45 2.09 12.52
C GLU A 200 8.58 0.57 12.44
N VAL A 201 7.54 -0.12 11.96
CA VAL A 201 7.54 -1.57 11.75
C VAL A 201 8.69 -1.99 10.82
N ILE A 202 8.82 -1.35 9.66
CA ILE A 202 9.88 -1.65 8.68
C ILE A 202 11.27 -1.34 9.24
N SER A 203 11.43 -0.27 10.02
CA SER A 203 12.72 0.06 10.64
C SER A 203 13.15 -0.97 11.68
N HIS A 204 12.21 -1.50 12.45
CA HIS A 204 12.47 -2.60 13.40
C HIS A 204 12.80 -3.90 12.68
N TYR A 205 12.10 -4.20 11.58
CA TYR A 205 12.41 -5.34 10.73
C TYR A 205 13.85 -5.29 10.20
N PHE A 206 14.27 -4.15 9.61
CA PHE A 206 15.62 -3.98 9.10
C PHE A 206 16.69 -3.95 10.21
N ALA A 207 16.32 -3.50 11.43
CA ALA A 207 17.21 -3.53 12.58
C ALA A 207 17.37 -4.96 13.16
N ALA A 208 16.29 -5.76 13.18
CA ALA A 208 16.34 -7.15 13.61
C ALA A 208 17.24 -8.00 12.68
N GLU A 209 17.17 -7.78 11.36
CA GLU A 209 18.07 -8.43 10.39
C GLU A 209 19.57 -8.12 10.67
N ALA A 210 19.86 -6.92 11.20
CA ALA A 210 21.22 -6.53 11.55
C ALA A 210 21.67 -7.07 12.94
N LEU A 211 20.73 -7.32 13.86
CA LEU A 211 20.98 -7.78 15.23
C LEU A 211 21.15 -9.30 15.33
N ASP A 212 20.54 -10.08 14.43
CA ASP A 212 20.79 -11.53 14.34
C ASP A 212 22.22 -11.88 13.93
N ALA A 213 22.93 -10.91 13.34
CA ALA A 213 24.37 -11.03 13.16
C ALA A 213 25.18 -10.84 14.47
N ALA A 214 24.53 -10.41 15.57
CA ALA A 214 25.16 -10.11 16.86
C ALA A 214 24.25 -10.58 18.00
N HIS A 215 24.40 -11.81 18.46
CA HIS A 215 23.68 -12.38 19.61
C HIS A 215 23.76 -11.49 20.85
N HIS A 216 22.63 -10.99 21.36
CA HIS A 216 22.55 -10.42 22.70
C HIS A 216 21.13 -10.52 23.32
N HIS A 217 21.08 -10.80 24.63
CA HIS A 217 19.88 -10.91 25.47
C HIS A 217 19.04 -9.63 25.50
N LEU A 218 17.72 -9.74 25.35
CA LEU A 218 16.76 -8.67 25.20
C LEU A 218 15.67 -8.65 26.29
N ASP A 219 15.14 -7.48 26.63
CA ASP A 219 14.13 -7.21 27.65
C ASP A 219 12.69 -7.48 27.12
N VAL A 220 11.73 -7.89 27.97
CA VAL A 220 10.37 -8.36 27.63
C VAL A 220 9.56 -7.41 26.73
N LYS A 221 9.75 -6.10 26.85
CA LYS A 221 9.13 -5.11 25.93
C LYS A 221 9.71 -5.16 24.52
N GLN A 222 10.94 -5.62 24.38
CA GLN A 222 11.59 -5.81 23.09
C GLN A 222 11.14 -7.14 22.46
N GLU A 223 10.79 -8.15 23.25
CA GLU A 223 10.28 -9.44 22.76
C GLU A 223 8.97 -9.31 21.97
N LEU A 224 8.00 -8.50 22.42
CA LEU A 224 6.73 -8.33 21.70
C LEU A 224 6.93 -7.66 20.34
N VAL A 225 7.77 -6.61 20.28
CA VAL A 225 8.10 -5.91 19.02
C VAL A 225 8.92 -6.82 18.10
N LEU A 226 9.80 -7.64 18.67
CA LEU A 226 10.58 -8.62 17.93
C LEU A 226 9.72 -9.77 17.40
N SER A 227 8.68 -10.21 18.12
CA SER A 227 7.75 -11.23 17.63
C SER A 227 7.07 -10.80 16.34
N PHE A 228 6.63 -9.54 16.24
CA PHE A 228 6.13 -8.98 14.98
C PHE A 228 7.24 -8.87 13.92
N ALA A 229 8.44 -8.46 14.31
CA ALA A 229 9.57 -8.37 13.40
C ALA A 229 9.95 -9.77 12.85
N TYR A 230 9.93 -10.82 13.68
CA TYR A 230 10.15 -12.20 13.24
C TYR A 230 9.02 -12.71 12.34
N ALA A 231 7.76 -12.37 12.62
CA ALA A 231 6.65 -12.72 11.74
C ALA A 231 6.80 -12.06 10.37
N PHE A 232 7.10 -10.76 10.33
CA PHE A 232 7.40 -10.06 9.07
C PHE A 232 8.62 -10.63 8.36
N ARG A 233 9.68 -11.00 9.10
CA ARG A 233 10.86 -11.64 8.53
C ARG A 233 10.51 -12.98 7.88
N GLY A 234 9.70 -13.83 8.55
CA GLY A 234 9.22 -15.08 7.96
C GLY A 234 8.49 -14.86 6.64
N ILE A 235 7.63 -13.82 6.57
CA ILE A 235 6.96 -13.42 5.32
C ILE A 235 7.97 -13.03 4.23
N PHE A 236 8.98 -12.23 4.57
CA PHE A 236 9.98 -11.73 3.62
C PHE A 236 11.00 -12.81 3.20
N ASP A 237 11.41 -13.68 4.11
CA ASP A 237 12.33 -14.78 3.82
C ASP A 237 11.68 -15.82 2.88
N GLY A 238 10.37 -16.09 3.08
CA GLY A 238 9.59 -16.91 2.15
C GLY A 238 9.59 -16.32 0.73
N ILE A 239 9.41 -15.00 0.58
CA ILE A 239 9.44 -14.34 -0.74
C ILE A 239 10.84 -14.39 -1.37
N LYS A 240 11.90 -14.27 -0.55
CA LYS A 240 13.28 -14.21 -1.05
C LYS A 240 13.79 -15.57 -1.53
N ASN A 241 13.40 -16.63 -0.84
CA ASN A 241 13.97 -17.95 -1.03
C ASN A 241 13.10 -18.85 -1.90
N GLU A 242 11.77 -18.62 -1.92
CA GLU A 242 10.83 -19.48 -2.61
C GLU A 242 10.36 -18.91 -3.95
N ARG A 243 10.52 -19.70 -5.02
CA ARG A 243 10.06 -19.34 -6.36
C ARG A 243 8.53 -19.21 -6.43
N ASN A 244 7.80 -20.09 -5.76
CA ASN A 244 6.35 -20.12 -5.76
C ASN A 244 5.77 -18.88 -5.08
N MET A 245 6.38 -18.42 -3.99
CA MET A 245 5.99 -17.16 -3.33
C MET A 245 6.04 -15.96 -4.27
N MET A 246 7.07 -15.86 -5.12
CA MET A 246 7.15 -14.78 -6.11
C MET A 246 5.98 -14.82 -7.10
N ILE A 247 5.53 -16.01 -7.49
CA ILE A 247 4.36 -16.19 -8.36
C ILE A 247 3.09 -15.70 -7.64
N HIS A 248 2.87 -16.14 -6.40
CA HIS A 248 1.68 -15.75 -5.62
C HIS A 248 1.61 -14.23 -5.39
N TYR A 249 2.72 -13.59 -5.04
CA TYR A 249 2.74 -12.12 -4.91
C TYR A 249 2.53 -11.39 -6.24
N SER A 250 3.03 -11.96 -7.35
CA SER A 250 2.75 -11.40 -8.68
C SER A 250 1.25 -11.47 -9.02
N VAL A 251 0.59 -12.57 -8.66
CA VAL A 251 -0.86 -12.72 -8.80
C VAL A 251 -1.61 -11.70 -7.93
N VAL A 252 -1.19 -11.47 -6.69
CA VAL A 252 -1.78 -10.42 -5.83
C VAL A 252 -1.69 -9.04 -6.49
N VAL A 253 -0.54 -8.71 -7.08
CA VAL A 253 -0.38 -7.44 -7.80
C VAL A 253 -1.34 -7.36 -8.99
N LEU A 254 -1.48 -8.44 -9.76
CA LEU A 254 -2.44 -8.49 -10.86
C LEU A 254 -3.88 -8.34 -10.37
N VAL A 255 -4.28 -9.03 -9.30
CA VAL A 255 -5.61 -8.90 -8.67
C VAL A 255 -5.86 -7.45 -8.26
N VAL A 256 -4.89 -6.77 -7.66
CA VAL A 256 -5.02 -5.36 -7.27
C VAL A 256 -5.16 -4.46 -8.51
N VAL A 257 -4.32 -4.64 -9.52
CA VAL A 257 -4.37 -3.85 -10.76
C VAL A 257 -5.69 -4.04 -11.48
N PHE A 258 -6.10 -5.28 -11.73
CA PHE A 258 -7.37 -5.55 -12.38
C PHE A 258 -8.57 -5.18 -11.52
N GLY A 259 -8.51 -5.39 -10.20
CA GLY A 259 -9.57 -5.03 -9.29
C GLY A 259 -9.87 -3.53 -9.29
N VAL A 260 -8.82 -2.69 -9.31
CA VAL A 260 -8.98 -1.24 -9.42
C VAL A 260 -9.50 -0.86 -10.81
N THR A 261 -8.95 -1.43 -11.87
CA THR A 261 -9.32 -1.11 -13.26
C THR A 261 -10.76 -1.51 -13.57
N LEU A 262 -11.19 -2.68 -13.12
CA LEU A 262 -12.52 -3.25 -13.36
C LEU A 262 -13.53 -2.86 -12.28
N LYS A 263 -13.14 -1.97 -11.34
CA LYS A 263 -14.00 -1.40 -10.29
C LYS A 263 -14.72 -2.47 -9.47
N LEU A 264 -13.96 -3.39 -8.87
CA LEU A 264 -14.51 -4.42 -8.00
C LEU A 264 -15.33 -3.79 -6.85
N THR A 265 -16.46 -4.41 -6.53
CA THR A 265 -17.26 -4.08 -5.34
C THR A 265 -16.52 -4.44 -4.05
N VAL A 266 -16.97 -3.90 -2.92
CA VAL A 266 -16.37 -4.19 -1.59
C VAL A 266 -16.42 -5.69 -1.29
N THR A 267 -17.51 -6.36 -1.66
CA THR A 267 -17.66 -7.83 -1.47
C THR A 267 -16.65 -8.60 -2.32
N GLU A 268 -16.51 -8.26 -3.61
CA GLU A 268 -15.54 -8.89 -4.50
C GLU A 268 -14.10 -8.67 -4.01
N TRP A 269 -13.78 -7.45 -3.55
CA TRP A 269 -12.50 -7.16 -2.91
C TRP A 269 -12.24 -8.03 -1.69
N SER A 270 -13.25 -8.16 -0.80
CA SER A 270 -13.11 -8.98 0.41
C SER A 270 -12.83 -10.44 0.08
N ILE A 271 -13.53 -10.99 -0.92
CA ILE A 271 -13.31 -12.36 -1.39
C ILE A 271 -11.88 -12.52 -1.96
N CYS A 272 -11.47 -11.63 -2.86
CA CYS A 272 -10.12 -11.67 -3.44
C CYS A 272 -9.02 -11.62 -2.36
N LEU A 273 -9.18 -10.75 -1.37
CA LEU A 273 -8.20 -10.60 -0.29
C LEU A 273 -8.10 -11.83 0.60
N ILE A 274 -9.25 -12.43 0.95
CA ILE A 274 -9.26 -13.67 1.74
C ILE A 274 -8.57 -14.79 0.97
N LEU A 275 -8.87 -14.96 -0.31
CA LEU A 275 -8.28 -16.01 -1.15
C LEU A 275 -6.77 -15.80 -1.34
N CYS A 276 -6.33 -14.60 -1.66
CA CYS A 276 -4.91 -14.28 -1.78
C CYS A 276 -4.17 -14.49 -0.47
N GLY A 277 -4.72 -14.04 0.64
CA GLY A 277 -4.14 -14.23 1.99
C GLY A 277 -4.05 -15.71 2.37
N MET A 278 -5.07 -16.50 2.04
CA MET A 278 -5.10 -17.94 2.31
C MET A 278 -4.01 -18.69 1.52
N VAL A 279 -3.86 -18.41 0.22
CA VAL A 279 -2.82 -19.05 -0.60
C VAL A 279 -1.43 -18.69 -0.08
N ILE A 280 -1.17 -17.43 0.23
CA ILE A 280 0.12 -16.98 0.76
C ILE A 280 0.41 -17.63 2.13
N ALA A 281 -0.58 -17.67 3.02
CA ALA A 281 -0.40 -18.27 4.34
C ALA A 281 -0.10 -19.78 4.25
N LEU A 282 -0.78 -20.50 3.39
CA LEU A 282 -0.54 -21.93 3.17
C LEU A 282 0.82 -22.18 2.52
N GLU A 283 1.26 -21.35 1.60
CA GLU A 283 2.61 -21.46 1.01
C GLU A 283 3.70 -21.25 2.08
N GLN A 284 3.50 -20.30 3.00
CA GLN A 284 4.44 -20.12 4.11
C GLN A 284 4.49 -21.33 5.05
N VAL A 285 3.33 -21.93 5.32
CA VAL A 285 3.26 -23.16 6.12
C VAL A 285 3.94 -24.31 5.37
N ASN A 286 3.75 -24.43 4.05
CA ASN A 286 4.45 -25.41 3.22
C ASN A 286 5.96 -25.24 3.31
N THR A 287 6.48 -24.03 3.09
CA THR A 287 7.90 -23.72 3.21
C THR A 287 8.46 -24.09 4.62
N ALA A 288 7.70 -23.80 5.67
CA ALA A 288 8.11 -24.17 7.03
C ALA A 288 8.16 -25.69 7.24
N ILE A 289 7.20 -26.44 6.67
CA ILE A 289 7.17 -27.90 6.72
C ILE A 289 8.36 -28.49 5.95
N GLU A 290 8.64 -27.98 4.75
CA GLU A 290 9.79 -28.38 3.95
C GLU A 290 11.10 -28.16 4.70
N ALA A 291 11.29 -26.98 5.30
CA ALA A 291 12.46 -26.66 6.09
C ALA A 291 12.64 -27.57 7.31
N VAL A 292 11.55 -27.91 8.02
CA VAL A 292 11.58 -28.84 9.14
C VAL A 292 11.93 -30.26 8.67
N VAL A 293 11.36 -30.73 7.57
CA VAL A 293 11.66 -32.05 7.01
C VAL A 293 13.13 -32.14 6.60
N ASP A 294 13.65 -31.11 5.92
CA ASP A 294 15.05 -31.05 5.47
C ASP A 294 16.06 -30.97 6.63
N LEU A 295 15.66 -30.31 7.74
CA LEU A 295 16.44 -30.28 8.98
C LEU A 295 16.55 -31.69 9.62
N VAL A 296 15.48 -32.50 9.51
CA VAL A 296 15.42 -33.83 10.15
C VAL A 296 16.11 -34.90 9.31
N THR A 297 16.01 -34.82 7.97
CA THR A 297 16.61 -35.83 7.06
C THR A 297 16.81 -35.28 5.67
N GLU A 298 18.00 -35.55 5.10
CA GLU A 298 18.32 -35.34 3.68
C GLU A 298 18.04 -36.62 2.85
N GLU A 299 17.74 -37.76 3.51
CA GLU A 299 17.46 -39.02 2.85
C GLU A 299 16.02 -39.08 2.32
N HIS A 300 15.83 -39.72 1.19
CA HIS A 300 14.50 -39.99 0.62
C HIS A 300 13.73 -41.03 1.45
N LYS A 301 13.07 -40.57 2.52
CA LYS A 301 12.18 -41.38 3.34
C LYS A 301 10.74 -41.15 2.93
N GLU A 302 9.93 -42.22 2.92
CA GLU A 302 8.54 -42.18 2.45
C GLU A 302 7.67 -41.21 3.27
N LEU A 303 7.88 -41.13 4.59
CA LEU A 303 7.17 -40.20 5.47
C LEU A 303 7.59 -38.73 5.21
N ALA A 304 8.87 -38.49 4.92
CA ALA A 304 9.36 -37.14 4.57
C ALA A 304 8.73 -36.66 3.25
N ARG A 305 8.69 -37.53 2.24
CA ARG A 305 8.00 -37.26 0.97
C ARG A 305 6.52 -36.99 1.19
N LEU A 306 5.83 -37.84 1.96
CA LEU A 306 4.41 -37.69 2.26
C LEU A 306 4.11 -36.33 2.94
N ALA A 307 4.92 -35.91 3.88
CA ALA A 307 4.74 -34.63 4.58
C ALA A 307 4.87 -33.44 3.61
N LYS A 308 5.91 -33.43 2.75
CA LYS A 308 6.11 -32.39 1.75
C LYS A 308 4.99 -32.38 0.70
N ASP A 309 4.64 -33.54 0.13
CA ASP A 309 3.60 -33.66 -0.89
C ASP A 309 2.23 -33.21 -0.35
N THR A 310 1.92 -33.56 0.92
CA THR A 310 0.65 -33.15 1.55
C THR A 310 0.60 -31.64 1.78
N ALA A 311 1.69 -31.04 2.22
CA ALA A 311 1.78 -29.60 2.44
C ALA A 311 1.64 -28.82 1.11
N ALA A 312 2.37 -29.24 0.07
CA ALA A 312 2.25 -28.68 -1.28
C ALA A 312 0.83 -28.88 -1.85
N GLY A 313 0.20 -30.03 -1.59
CA GLY A 313 -1.17 -30.32 -2.00
C GLY A 313 -2.19 -29.35 -1.39
N ALA A 314 -2.02 -28.94 -0.14
CA ALA A 314 -2.87 -27.92 0.50
C ALA A 314 -2.79 -26.56 -0.20
N VAL A 315 -1.60 -26.14 -0.60
CA VAL A 315 -1.40 -24.92 -1.39
C VAL A 315 -2.07 -25.01 -2.73
N LEU A 316 -1.90 -26.14 -3.42
CA LEU A 316 -2.50 -26.37 -4.74
C LEU A 316 -4.04 -26.30 -4.70
N VAL A 317 -4.68 -26.91 -3.71
CA VAL A 317 -6.14 -26.82 -3.52
C VAL A 317 -6.59 -25.37 -3.33
N ALA A 318 -5.91 -24.61 -2.49
CA ALA A 318 -6.22 -23.21 -2.26
C ALA A 318 -6.02 -22.35 -3.52
N ALA A 319 -4.93 -22.58 -4.26
CA ALA A 319 -4.64 -21.87 -5.51
C ALA A 319 -5.68 -22.16 -6.60
N ILE A 320 -6.10 -23.43 -6.78
CA ILE A 320 -7.17 -23.80 -7.71
C ILE A 320 -8.48 -23.11 -7.32
N THR A 321 -8.83 -23.15 -6.02
CA THR A 321 -10.04 -22.48 -5.53
C THR A 321 -10.00 -20.98 -5.80
N ALA A 322 -8.87 -20.34 -5.51
CA ALA A 322 -8.67 -18.92 -5.78
C ALA A 322 -8.76 -18.58 -7.28
N ALA A 323 -8.21 -19.44 -8.14
CA ALA A 323 -8.28 -19.25 -9.58
C ALA A 323 -9.71 -19.37 -10.12
N ILE A 324 -10.49 -20.36 -9.64
CA ILE A 324 -11.90 -20.54 -10.03
C ILE A 324 -12.73 -19.33 -9.60
N VAL A 325 -12.66 -18.93 -8.32
CA VAL A 325 -13.44 -17.81 -7.79
C VAL A 325 -12.99 -16.49 -8.44
N GLY A 326 -11.68 -16.31 -8.65
CA GLY A 326 -11.14 -15.18 -9.39
C GLY A 326 -11.70 -15.12 -10.81
N GLY A 327 -11.74 -16.26 -11.51
CA GLY A 327 -12.36 -16.35 -12.83
C GLY A 327 -13.82 -15.91 -12.83
N LEU A 328 -14.61 -16.37 -11.87
CA LEU A 328 -16.02 -15.98 -11.72
C LEU A 328 -16.20 -14.47 -11.45
N ILE A 329 -15.26 -13.82 -10.78
CA ILE A 329 -15.31 -12.38 -10.47
C ILE A 329 -14.82 -11.56 -11.68
N PHE A 330 -13.67 -11.91 -12.26
CA PHE A 330 -13.00 -11.08 -13.26
C PHE A 330 -13.52 -11.30 -14.67
N PHE A 331 -13.89 -12.54 -15.06
CA PHE A 331 -14.29 -12.86 -16.44
C PHE A 331 -15.52 -12.07 -16.92
N PRO A 332 -16.62 -11.95 -16.15
CA PRO A 332 -17.78 -11.18 -16.59
C PRO A 332 -17.46 -9.69 -16.78
N LYS A 333 -16.59 -9.13 -15.93
CA LYS A 333 -16.18 -7.73 -16.02
C LYS A 333 -15.25 -7.47 -17.20
N LEU A 334 -14.37 -8.41 -17.50
CA LEU A 334 -13.53 -8.35 -18.69
C LEU A 334 -14.37 -8.49 -19.98
N ALA A 335 -15.34 -9.41 -20.01
CA ALA A 335 -16.25 -9.55 -21.15
C ALA A 335 -17.00 -8.24 -21.42
N GLN A 336 -17.54 -7.59 -20.38
CA GLN A 336 -18.19 -6.27 -20.52
C GLN A 336 -17.23 -5.18 -21.04
N LEU A 337 -15.96 -5.22 -20.67
CA LEU A 337 -14.96 -4.24 -21.13
C LEU A 337 -14.68 -4.39 -22.63
N PHE A 338 -14.73 -5.63 -23.16
CA PHE A 338 -14.49 -5.93 -24.58
C PHE A 338 -15.76 -6.02 -25.42
N GLY A 339 -16.95 -5.76 -24.84
CA GLY A 339 -18.24 -5.79 -25.55
C GLY A 339 -18.71 -7.20 -25.93
N LEU A 340 -18.26 -8.22 -25.15
CA LEU A 340 -18.61 -9.63 -25.30
C LEU A 340 -19.75 -10.04 -24.36
#